data_54a83a4de2b620d737f6bc9c580b8fd7
#
_entry.id   54a83a4de2b620d737f6bc9c580b8fd7
#
_cell.length_a   1.000
_cell.length_b   1.000
_cell.length_c   1.000
_cell.angle_alpha   90.00
_cell.angle_beta   90.00
_cell.angle_gamma   90.00
#
_symmetry.space_group_name_H-M   'P 1'
#
loop_
_entity.id
_entity.type
_entity.pdbx_description
1 polymer ?
#
loop_
_entity_poly.entity_id
_entity_poly.type
_entity_poly.pdbx_seq_one_letter_code
_entity_poly.pdbx_strand_id
1 'polypeptide(L)'
;MTLLITYLLIALFVSFLCSILEAVLLSSTPSYIETLSKKDNEGNENGIKLLKELKANIDKPISSILTLNTFAHTMGAAGVGAQAQILFGTEWQALIAFILTLLILYTSEIIPKTIGAIYWKNLLIPSAYLISIMIKITYPLVWFSSFITNYISKGKKDEINFSREEVMAVVTMGEKEGSIHSKESVLIENLFKLKNIKTKEIMTPRSVVFALQADVTVEEAIEDDK
;
A
#
# COMPACT_ATOMS: atom_id res chain seq x y z
N MET A 1 0.57 -0.82 43.11
CA MET A 1 1.25 0.14 42.22
C MET A 1 2.12 -0.57 41.16
N THR A 2 3.02 -1.46 41.53
CA THR A 2 3.89 -2.15 40.54
C THR A 2 3.12 -2.86 39.43
N LEU A 3 2.10 -3.67 39.78
CA LEU A 3 1.27 -4.39 38.79
C LEU A 3 0.52 -3.44 37.84
N LEU A 4 -0.02 -2.33 38.33
CA LEU A 4 -0.69 -1.32 37.49
C LEU A 4 0.27 -0.76 36.47
N ILE A 5 1.47 -0.34 36.89
CA ILE A 5 2.51 0.20 36.00
C ILE A 5 2.95 -0.85 35.00
N THR A 6 3.11 -2.12 35.40
CA THR A 6 3.50 -3.20 34.52
C THR A 6 2.46 -3.45 33.42
N TYR A 7 1.17 -3.55 33.77
CA TYR A 7 0.11 -3.69 32.76
C TYR A 7 0.06 -2.51 31.81
N LEU A 8 0.20 -1.30 32.32
CA LEU A 8 0.21 -0.07 31.52
C LEU A 8 1.39 -0.06 30.53
N LEU A 9 2.61 -0.33 31.00
CA LEU A 9 3.80 -0.29 30.17
C LEU A 9 3.77 -1.37 29.09
N ILE A 10 3.34 -2.59 29.42
CA ILE A 10 3.23 -3.68 28.43
C ILE A 10 2.19 -3.31 27.37
N ALA A 11 1.01 -2.81 27.79
CA ALA A 11 -0.03 -2.44 26.86
C ALA A 11 0.41 -1.31 25.92
N LEU A 12 1.00 -0.25 26.46
CA LEU A 12 1.50 0.88 25.67
C LEU A 12 2.61 0.45 24.71
N PHE A 13 3.57 -0.37 25.17
CA PHE A 13 4.68 -0.81 24.34
C PHE A 13 4.23 -1.70 23.17
N VAL A 14 3.39 -2.70 23.45
CA VAL A 14 2.88 -3.60 22.39
C VAL A 14 2.03 -2.83 21.41
N SER A 15 1.13 -1.97 21.89
CA SER A 15 0.28 -1.16 21.02
C SER A 15 1.09 -0.15 20.20
N PHE A 16 2.08 0.52 20.79
CA PHE A 16 3.00 1.42 20.10
C PHE A 16 3.70 0.71 18.93
N LEU A 17 4.22 -0.50 19.20
CA LEU A 17 4.88 -1.31 18.17
C LEU A 17 3.91 -1.70 17.06
N CYS A 18 2.73 -2.18 17.40
CA CYS A 18 1.69 -2.54 16.44
C CYS A 18 1.31 -1.36 15.55
N SER A 19 1.14 -0.17 16.12
CA SER A 19 0.76 1.05 15.40
C SER A 19 1.83 1.53 14.43
N ILE A 20 3.12 1.44 14.80
CA ILE A 20 4.22 1.72 13.86
C ILE A 20 4.21 0.73 12.70
N LEU A 21 4.12 -0.58 13.00
CA LEU A 21 4.18 -1.63 11.99
C LEU A 21 3.02 -1.53 11.00
N GLU A 22 1.82 -1.22 11.48
CA GLU A 22 0.64 -0.96 10.67
C GLU A 22 0.88 0.22 9.71
N ALA A 23 1.33 1.36 10.25
CA ALA A 23 1.58 2.56 9.47
C ALA A 23 2.67 2.35 8.41
N VAL A 24 3.78 1.68 8.75
CA VAL A 24 4.85 1.34 7.81
C VAL A 24 4.34 0.42 6.70
N LEU A 25 3.59 -0.63 7.05
CA LEU A 25 3.05 -1.57 6.09
C LEU A 25 2.09 -0.89 5.11
N LEU A 26 1.19 -0.04 5.61
CA LEU A 26 0.20 0.66 4.77
C LEU A 26 0.85 1.74 3.89
N SER A 27 1.83 2.47 4.42
CA SER A 27 2.54 3.52 3.67
C SER A 27 3.48 2.98 2.58
N SER A 28 3.90 1.71 2.68
CA SER A 28 4.78 1.12 1.69
C SER A 28 4.06 0.83 0.38
N THR A 29 4.64 1.27 -0.75
CA THR A 29 4.08 1.03 -2.09
C THR A 29 4.74 -0.19 -2.76
N PRO A 30 3.99 -0.98 -3.55
CA PRO A 30 4.56 -2.08 -4.32
C PRO A 30 5.69 -1.64 -5.26
N SER A 31 5.54 -0.46 -5.87
CA SER A 31 6.55 0.12 -6.77
C SER A 31 7.88 0.39 -6.06
N TYR A 32 7.84 0.87 -4.82
CA TYR A 32 9.05 1.11 -4.03
C TYR A 32 9.75 -0.20 -3.66
N ILE A 33 8.99 -1.22 -3.27
CA ILE A 33 9.53 -2.56 -2.94
C ILE A 33 10.21 -3.16 -4.18
N GLU A 34 9.64 -2.99 -5.36
CA GLU A 34 10.24 -3.45 -6.61
C GLU A 34 11.54 -2.69 -6.95
N THR A 35 11.54 -1.38 -6.73
CA THR A 35 12.75 -0.55 -6.90
C THR A 35 13.86 -0.96 -5.93
N LEU A 36 13.48 -1.24 -4.67
CA LEU A 36 14.40 -1.72 -3.65
C LEU A 36 15.02 -3.07 -4.06
N SER A 37 14.22 -3.97 -4.60
CA SER A 37 14.65 -5.28 -5.10
C SER A 37 15.68 -5.20 -6.24
N LYS A 38 15.63 -4.14 -7.05
CA LYS A 38 16.58 -3.92 -8.15
C LYS A 38 17.87 -3.22 -7.71
N LYS A 39 17.82 -2.45 -6.63
CA LYS A 39 18.97 -1.68 -6.11
C LYS A 39 19.83 -2.46 -5.12
N ASP A 40 19.25 -3.35 -4.36
CA ASP A 40 19.91 -4.02 -3.23
C ASP A 40 20.50 -5.37 -3.71
N ASN A 41 21.72 -5.32 -4.20
CA ASN A 41 22.42 -6.50 -4.73
C ASN A 41 23.08 -7.37 -3.64
N GLU A 42 23.18 -6.96 -2.36
CA GLU A 42 24.11 -7.66 -1.46
C GLU A 42 23.72 -7.83 0.02
N GLY A 43 22.60 -7.33 0.53
CA GLY A 43 22.42 -7.36 1.99
C GLY A 43 21.04 -7.76 2.55
N ASN A 44 19.96 -7.50 1.84
CA ASN A 44 18.61 -7.59 2.40
C ASN A 44 17.62 -8.44 1.56
N GLU A 45 18.10 -9.33 0.72
CA GLU A 45 17.24 -10.16 -0.16
C GLU A 45 16.13 -10.88 0.62
N ASN A 46 16.45 -11.46 1.77
CA ASN A 46 15.46 -12.14 2.60
C ASN A 46 14.37 -11.20 3.12
N GLY A 47 14.73 -9.98 3.53
CA GLY A 47 13.80 -8.97 3.98
C GLY A 47 12.90 -8.46 2.86
N ILE A 48 13.45 -8.26 1.67
CA ILE A 48 12.70 -7.83 0.48
C ILE A 48 11.74 -8.93 0.02
N LYS A 49 12.19 -10.18 0.00
CA LYS A 49 11.33 -11.33 -0.32
C LYS A 49 10.16 -11.43 0.64
N LEU A 50 10.44 -11.31 1.93
CA LEU A 50 9.43 -11.32 2.98
C LEU A 50 8.42 -10.18 2.81
N LEU A 51 8.88 -8.97 2.47
CA LEU A 51 8.01 -7.82 2.17
C LEU A 51 7.10 -8.08 0.98
N LYS A 52 7.60 -8.67 -0.10
CA LYS A 52 6.80 -9.05 -1.26
C LYS A 52 5.71 -10.05 -0.86
N GLU A 53 6.05 -11.05 -0.06
CA GLU A 53 5.08 -12.05 0.45
C GLU A 53 4.00 -11.39 1.34
N LEU A 54 4.40 -10.50 2.25
CA LEU A 54 3.47 -9.77 3.12
C LEU A 54 2.54 -8.85 2.33
N LYS A 55 3.04 -8.20 1.28
CA LYS A 55 2.23 -7.34 0.41
C LYS A 55 1.32 -8.12 -0.53
N ALA A 56 1.74 -9.29 -1.00
CA ALA A 56 0.91 -10.16 -1.84
C ALA A 56 -0.35 -10.66 -1.10
N ASN A 57 -0.28 -10.82 0.22
CA ASN A 57 -1.39 -11.26 1.08
C ASN A 57 -1.52 -10.32 2.28
N ILE A 58 -1.86 -9.06 2.01
CA ILE A 58 -1.85 -7.98 3.01
C ILE A 58 -2.84 -8.22 4.16
N ASP A 59 -3.90 -9.01 3.95
CA ASP A 59 -4.90 -9.32 4.98
C ASP A 59 -4.31 -10.04 6.19
N LYS A 60 -3.35 -10.95 5.96
CA LYS A 60 -2.71 -11.71 7.04
C LYS A 60 -1.90 -10.83 8.00
N PRO A 61 -0.95 -10.00 7.51
CA PRO A 61 -0.21 -9.12 8.40
C PRO A 61 -1.11 -8.09 9.09
N ILE A 62 -2.08 -7.48 8.38
CA ILE A 62 -3.01 -6.53 9.00
C ILE A 62 -3.83 -7.20 10.10
N SER A 63 -4.44 -8.36 9.83
CA SER A 63 -5.20 -9.10 10.84
C SER A 63 -4.35 -9.47 12.05
N SER A 64 -3.09 -9.85 11.83
CA SER A 64 -2.16 -10.17 12.91
C SER A 64 -1.84 -8.96 13.80
N ILE A 65 -1.53 -7.81 13.17
CA ILE A 65 -1.23 -6.55 13.87
C ILE A 65 -2.47 -6.09 14.66
N LEU A 66 -3.65 -6.05 14.01
CA LEU A 66 -4.91 -5.63 14.63
C LEU A 66 -5.29 -6.54 15.81
N THR A 67 -5.14 -7.84 15.65
CA THR A 67 -5.43 -8.80 16.72
C THR A 67 -4.56 -8.51 17.95
N LEU A 68 -3.26 -8.39 17.77
CA LEU A 68 -2.33 -8.14 18.87
C LEU A 68 -2.55 -6.76 19.51
N ASN A 69 -2.82 -5.75 18.69
CA ASN A 69 -3.12 -4.40 19.15
C ASN A 69 -4.41 -4.36 20.00
N THR A 70 -5.48 -5.01 19.52
CA THR A 70 -6.74 -5.11 20.27
C THR A 70 -6.55 -5.87 21.59
N PHE A 71 -5.76 -6.94 21.57
CA PHE A 71 -5.42 -7.68 22.78
C PHE A 71 -4.68 -6.79 23.79
N ALA A 72 -3.67 -6.06 23.33
CA ALA A 72 -2.89 -5.16 24.18
C ALA A 72 -3.78 -4.08 24.81
N HIS A 73 -4.66 -3.47 24.04
CA HIS A 73 -5.59 -2.44 24.53
C HIS A 73 -6.60 -3.00 25.54
N THR A 74 -7.29 -4.09 25.17
CA THR A 74 -8.36 -4.67 26.03
C THR A 74 -7.82 -5.24 27.33
N MET A 75 -6.80 -6.10 27.24
CA MET A 75 -6.19 -6.70 28.43
C MET A 75 -5.46 -5.68 29.28
N GLY A 76 -4.77 -4.73 28.62
CA GLY A 76 -4.09 -3.63 29.31
C GLY A 76 -5.07 -2.74 30.05
N ALA A 77 -6.11 -2.27 29.38
CA ALA A 77 -7.13 -1.42 30.01
C ALA A 77 -7.87 -2.14 31.15
N ALA A 78 -8.24 -3.40 30.97
CA ALA A 78 -8.86 -4.21 32.02
C ALA A 78 -7.93 -4.41 33.20
N GLY A 79 -6.66 -4.73 32.97
CA GLY A 79 -5.67 -4.90 34.04
C GLY A 79 -5.39 -3.62 34.82
N VAL A 80 -5.21 -2.50 34.11
CA VAL A 80 -5.02 -1.18 34.73
C VAL A 80 -6.29 -0.77 35.51
N GLY A 81 -7.47 -0.95 34.89
CA GLY A 81 -8.76 -0.61 35.55
C GLY A 81 -8.99 -1.39 36.85
N ALA A 82 -8.76 -2.71 36.82
CA ALA A 82 -8.88 -3.54 38.03
C ALA A 82 -7.89 -3.12 39.14
N GLN A 83 -6.63 -2.84 38.78
CA GLN A 83 -5.64 -2.39 39.76
C GLN A 83 -5.92 -0.96 40.25
N ALA A 84 -6.43 -0.09 39.42
CA ALA A 84 -6.83 1.26 39.78
C ALA A 84 -7.98 1.24 40.76
N GLN A 85 -8.98 0.39 40.57
CA GLN A 85 -10.11 0.22 41.48
C GLN A 85 -9.66 -0.24 42.89
N ILE A 86 -8.69 -1.17 42.96
CA ILE A 86 -8.14 -1.65 44.21
C ILE A 86 -7.35 -0.55 44.93
N LEU A 87 -6.64 0.30 44.19
CA LEU A 87 -5.74 1.31 44.77
C LEU A 87 -6.44 2.62 45.12
N PHE A 88 -7.40 3.06 44.31
CA PHE A 88 -8.01 4.39 44.40
C PHE A 88 -9.52 4.36 44.72
N GLY A 89 -10.13 3.17 44.69
CA GLY A 89 -11.57 3.02 44.88
C GLY A 89 -12.40 3.21 43.62
N THR A 90 -13.70 2.91 43.71
CA THR A 90 -14.65 2.95 42.59
C THR A 90 -14.95 4.37 42.11
N GLU A 91 -14.83 5.36 42.98
CA GLU A 91 -15.14 6.76 42.68
C GLU A 91 -14.23 7.35 41.61
N TRP A 92 -12.98 6.91 41.51
CA TRP A 92 -11.98 7.38 40.58
C TRP A 92 -11.93 6.59 39.27
N GLN A 93 -12.69 5.51 39.17
CA GLN A 93 -12.61 4.58 38.02
C GLN A 93 -12.89 5.27 36.68
N ALA A 94 -13.93 6.11 36.59
CA ALA A 94 -14.28 6.80 35.36
C ALA A 94 -13.21 7.80 34.92
N LEU A 95 -12.63 8.56 35.87
CA LEU A 95 -11.58 9.52 35.57
C LEU A 95 -10.29 8.80 35.10
N ILE A 96 -9.91 7.72 35.77
CA ILE A 96 -8.74 6.92 35.41
C ILE A 96 -8.93 6.29 34.04
N ALA A 97 -10.11 5.75 33.74
CA ALA A 97 -10.42 5.20 32.41
C ALA A 97 -10.33 6.26 31.30
N PHE A 98 -10.82 7.47 31.57
CA PHE A 98 -10.71 8.59 30.61
C PHE A 98 -9.25 8.99 30.34
N ILE A 99 -8.47 9.17 31.44
CA ILE A 99 -7.04 9.51 31.32
C ILE A 99 -6.29 8.39 30.59
N LEU A 100 -6.56 7.12 30.89
CA LEU A 100 -5.96 5.96 30.24
C LEU A 100 -6.28 5.93 28.74
N THR A 101 -7.54 6.22 28.37
CA THR A 101 -7.95 6.28 26.96
C THR A 101 -7.19 7.34 26.20
N LEU A 102 -7.06 8.55 26.75
CA LEU A 102 -6.27 9.61 26.12
C LEU A 102 -4.78 9.24 26.03
N LEU A 103 -4.24 8.65 27.08
CA LEU A 103 -2.85 8.20 27.12
C LEU A 103 -2.58 7.16 25.99
N ILE A 104 -3.41 6.14 25.89
CA ILE A 104 -3.32 5.11 24.85
C ILE A 104 -3.44 5.77 23.46
N LEU A 105 -4.47 6.59 23.24
CA LEU A 105 -4.73 7.23 21.97
C LEU A 105 -3.53 8.05 21.47
N TYR A 106 -2.99 8.92 22.33
CA TYR A 106 -1.88 9.77 21.90
C TYR A 106 -0.55 9.02 21.82
N THR A 107 -0.19 8.26 22.87
CA THR A 107 1.16 7.67 22.97
C THR A 107 1.30 6.39 22.18
N SER A 108 0.25 5.59 22.02
CA SER A 108 0.35 4.29 21.37
C SER A 108 -0.38 4.18 20.03
N GLU A 109 -1.16 5.19 19.62
CA GLU A 109 -1.79 5.19 18.30
C GLU A 109 -1.37 6.38 17.44
N ILE A 110 -1.67 7.63 17.82
CA ILE A 110 -1.46 8.79 16.95
C ILE A 110 0.02 9.02 16.68
N ILE A 111 0.82 9.13 17.74
CA ILE A 111 2.25 9.41 17.60
C ILE A 111 2.98 8.30 16.83
N PRO A 112 2.85 7.01 17.18
CA PRO A 112 3.57 5.95 16.47
C PRO A 112 3.08 5.77 15.03
N LYS A 113 1.79 5.93 14.72
CA LYS A 113 1.30 5.90 13.33
C LYS A 113 1.90 7.04 12.51
N THR A 114 2.01 8.23 13.08
CA THR A 114 2.65 9.37 12.41
C THR A 114 4.14 9.09 12.16
N ILE A 115 4.86 8.57 13.15
CA ILE A 115 6.28 8.19 13.00
C ILE A 115 6.42 7.11 11.92
N GLY A 116 5.60 6.08 11.97
CA GLY A 116 5.60 4.99 11.00
C GLY A 116 5.34 5.49 9.57
N ALA A 117 4.40 6.41 9.39
CA ALA A 117 4.05 6.98 8.09
C ALA A 117 5.15 7.91 7.53
N ILE A 118 5.87 8.65 8.38
CA ILE A 118 6.96 9.53 7.94
C ILE A 118 8.23 8.73 7.64
N TYR A 119 8.61 7.81 8.52
CA TYR A 119 9.87 7.07 8.44
C TYR A 119 9.74 5.66 7.83
N TRP A 120 8.64 5.37 7.13
CA TRP A 120 8.33 4.04 6.62
C TRP A 120 9.45 3.43 5.79
N LYS A 121 10.18 4.21 4.97
CA LYS A 121 11.27 3.71 4.11
C LYS A 121 12.40 3.07 4.92
N ASN A 122 12.78 3.68 6.02
CA ASN A 122 13.87 3.20 6.88
C ASN A 122 13.43 2.04 7.77
N LEU A 123 12.15 2.03 8.14
CA LEU A 123 11.56 1.01 9.02
C LEU A 123 11.05 -0.22 8.26
N LEU A 124 11.03 -0.18 6.93
CA LEU A 124 10.36 -1.17 6.10
C LEU A 124 10.91 -2.59 6.31
N ILE A 125 12.23 -2.77 6.23
CA ILE A 125 12.87 -4.10 6.37
C ILE A 125 12.75 -4.64 7.81
N PRO A 126 13.11 -3.89 8.87
CA PRO A 126 12.92 -4.39 10.23
C PRO A 126 11.46 -4.68 10.56
N SER A 127 10.52 -3.88 10.03
CA SER A 127 9.08 -4.12 10.20
C SER A 127 8.64 -5.46 9.60
N ALA A 128 9.17 -5.86 8.45
CA ALA A 128 8.82 -7.13 7.83
C ALA A 128 9.15 -8.33 8.73
N TYR A 129 10.33 -8.33 9.35
CA TYR A 129 10.72 -9.39 10.28
C TYR A 129 9.82 -9.43 11.52
N LEU A 130 9.53 -8.26 12.11
CA LEU A 130 8.66 -8.17 13.29
C LEU A 130 7.24 -8.63 12.96
N ILE A 131 6.68 -8.20 11.83
CA ILE A 131 5.35 -8.64 11.39
C ILE A 131 5.31 -10.15 11.16
N SER A 132 6.37 -10.73 10.58
CA SER A 132 6.46 -12.18 10.39
C SER A 132 6.44 -12.96 11.72
N ILE A 133 7.10 -12.43 12.75
CA ILE A 133 7.05 -13.00 14.11
C ILE A 133 5.64 -12.88 14.68
N MET A 134 5.00 -11.71 14.52
CA MET A 134 3.61 -11.49 15.00
C MET A 134 2.63 -12.45 14.33
N ILE A 135 2.73 -12.66 13.02
CA ILE A 135 1.90 -13.63 12.30
C ILE A 135 2.04 -15.04 12.88
N LYS A 136 3.25 -15.45 13.25
CA LYS A 136 3.47 -16.77 13.86
C LYS A 136 2.82 -16.89 15.24
N ILE A 137 2.89 -15.83 16.04
CA ILE A 137 2.29 -15.80 17.39
C ILE A 137 0.76 -15.79 17.29
N THR A 138 0.20 -15.01 16.37
CA THR A 138 -1.25 -14.84 16.22
C THR A 138 -1.87 -15.85 15.24
N TYR A 139 -1.08 -16.81 14.72
CA TYR A 139 -1.51 -17.75 13.68
C TYR A 139 -2.88 -18.40 13.91
N PRO A 140 -3.21 -18.94 15.11
CA PRO A 140 -4.52 -19.58 15.32
C PRO A 140 -5.69 -18.61 15.17
N LEU A 141 -5.51 -17.35 15.61
CA LEU A 141 -6.54 -16.31 15.52
C LEU A 141 -6.68 -15.79 14.08
N VAL A 142 -5.55 -15.58 13.40
CA VAL A 142 -5.52 -15.16 11.99
C VAL A 142 -6.12 -16.24 11.08
N TRP A 143 -5.86 -17.51 11.35
CA TRP A 143 -6.47 -18.62 10.60
C TRP A 143 -8.00 -18.59 10.72
N PHE A 144 -8.53 -18.40 11.91
CA PHE A 144 -9.95 -18.28 12.15
C PHE A 144 -10.57 -17.05 11.44
N SER A 145 -9.90 -15.90 11.52
CA SER A 145 -10.30 -14.68 10.81
C SER A 145 -10.29 -14.88 9.29
N SER A 146 -9.25 -15.49 8.75
CA SER A 146 -9.14 -15.78 7.32
C SER A 146 -10.25 -16.71 6.82
N PHE A 147 -10.68 -17.66 7.64
CA PHE A 147 -11.81 -18.54 7.31
C PHE A 147 -13.10 -17.73 7.11
N ILE A 148 -13.38 -16.78 8.02
CA ILE A 148 -14.54 -15.89 7.93
C ILE A 148 -14.43 -14.96 6.70
N THR A 149 -13.27 -14.34 6.51
CA THR A 149 -13.04 -13.43 5.39
C THR A 149 -13.18 -14.13 4.03
N ASN A 150 -12.62 -15.34 3.89
CA ASN A 150 -12.76 -16.14 2.68
C ASN A 150 -14.21 -16.56 2.41
N TYR A 151 -14.98 -16.79 3.46
CA TYR A 151 -16.41 -17.11 3.32
C TYR A 151 -17.21 -15.89 2.85
N ILE A 152 -16.90 -14.70 3.35
CA ILE A 152 -17.56 -13.44 2.97
C ILE A 152 -17.16 -13.00 1.56
N SER A 153 -15.89 -13.08 1.21
CA SER A 153 -15.37 -12.63 -0.10
C SER A 153 -15.73 -13.59 -1.25
N LYS A 154 -16.31 -14.76 -0.97
CA LYS A 154 -16.76 -15.74 -1.97
C LYS A 154 -15.78 -15.94 -3.13
N GLY A 155 -14.48 -15.93 -2.84
CA GLY A 155 -13.45 -16.18 -3.85
C GLY A 155 -13.20 -15.04 -4.84
N LYS A 156 -13.67 -13.84 -4.60
CA LYS A 156 -13.17 -12.66 -5.31
C LYS A 156 -11.70 -12.44 -4.90
N LYS A 157 -10.79 -12.99 -5.68
CA LYS A 157 -9.43 -12.51 -5.72
C LYS A 157 -9.51 -11.15 -6.40
N ASP A 158 -9.30 -10.09 -5.67
CA ASP A 158 -8.98 -8.79 -6.26
C ASP A 158 -7.63 -8.94 -6.98
N GLU A 159 -7.67 -9.41 -8.23
CA GLU A 159 -6.56 -9.18 -9.13
C GLU A 159 -6.47 -7.66 -9.27
N ILE A 160 -5.35 -7.12 -8.87
CA ILE A 160 -5.03 -5.69 -9.06
C ILE A 160 -4.87 -5.51 -10.57
N ASN A 161 -5.98 -5.42 -11.28
CA ASN A 161 -6.03 -5.05 -12.68
C ASN A 161 -6.02 -3.54 -12.75
N PHE A 162 -4.82 -2.97 -12.89
CA PHE A 162 -4.71 -1.54 -13.18
C PHE A 162 -5.46 -1.24 -14.47
N SER A 163 -6.47 -0.42 -14.38
CA SER A 163 -7.14 0.11 -15.56
C SER A 163 -6.19 1.09 -16.29
N ARG A 164 -6.41 1.31 -17.58
CA ARG A 164 -5.61 2.30 -18.34
C ARG A 164 -5.76 3.70 -17.76
N GLU A 165 -6.95 4.00 -17.26
CA GLU A 165 -7.29 5.26 -16.62
C GLU A 165 -6.48 5.46 -15.34
N GLU A 166 -6.30 4.42 -14.54
CA GLU A 166 -5.45 4.46 -13.33
C GLU A 166 -3.98 4.67 -13.67
N VAL A 167 -3.48 3.99 -14.71
CA VAL A 167 -2.10 4.20 -15.18
C VAL A 167 -1.91 5.64 -15.66
N MET A 168 -2.87 6.19 -16.43
CA MET A 168 -2.82 7.59 -16.87
C MET A 168 -2.89 8.58 -15.70
N ALA A 169 -3.69 8.29 -14.68
CA ALA A 169 -3.74 9.11 -13.48
C ALA A 169 -2.38 9.17 -12.78
N VAL A 170 -1.67 8.05 -12.67
CA VAL A 170 -0.30 7.99 -12.09
C VAL A 170 0.69 8.78 -12.95
N VAL A 171 0.62 8.66 -14.28
CA VAL A 171 1.46 9.44 -15.20
C VAL A 171 1.24 10.95 -15.04
N THR A 172 -0.04 11.37 -14.97
CA THR A 172 -0.40 12.78 -14.78
C THR A 172 0.07 13.31 -13.41
N MET A 173 0.01 12.49 -12.36
CA MET A 173 0.57 12.86 -11.05
C MET A 173 2.09 13.02 -11.12
N GLY A 174 2.80 12.09 -11.78
CA GLY A 174 4.25 12.17 -11.98
C GLY A 174 4.68 13.41 -12.79
N GLU A 175 3.85 13.84 -13.76
CA GLU A 175 4.07 15.08 -14.50
C GLU A 175 3.92 16.31 -13.59
N LYS A 176 2.88 16.36 -12.76
CA LYS A 176 2.66 17.46 -11.80
C LYS A 176 3.77 17.56 -10.74
N GLU A 177 4.32 16.43 -10.32
CA GLU A 177 5.44 16.36 -9.37
C GLU A 177 6.81 16.59 -10.02
N GLY A 178 6.86 16.72 -11.36
CA GLY A 178 8.11 16.93 -12.11
C GLY A 178 8.96 15.68 -12.30
N SER A 179 8.44 14.50 -11.94
CA SER A 179 9.13 13.20 -12.12
C SER A 179 9.05 12.68 -13.56
N ILE A 180 8.08 13.16 -14.33
CA ILE A 180 7.83 12.83 -15.74
C ILE A 180 7.73 14.14 -16.50
N HIS A 181 8.42 14.24 -17.64
CA HIS A 181 8.29 15.42 -18.50
C HIS A 181 6.97 15.40 -19.27
N SER A 182 6.41 16.59 -19.56
CA SER A 182 5.15 16.73 -20.30
C SER A 182 5.17 16.02 -21.65
N LYS A 183 6.31 16.02 -22.36
CA LYS A 183 6.48 15.27 -23.62
C LYS A 183 6.36 13.76 -23.45
N GLU A 184 6.85 13.23 -22.35
CA GLU A 184 6.78 11.79 -22.03
C GLU A 184 5.35 11.38 -21.68
N SER A 185 4.62 12.24 -20.94
CA SER A 185 3.21 12.06 -20.61
C SER A 185 2.36 11.96 -21.88
N VAL A 186 2.56 12.88 -22.84
CA VAL A 186 1.87 12.88 -24.13
C VAL A 186 2.20 11.62 -24.95
N LEU A 187 3.45 11.14 -24.92
CA LEU A 187 3.83 9.91 -25.62
C LEU A 187 3.10 8.68 -25.04
N ILE A 188 3.00 8.59 -23.72
CA ILE A 188 2.28 7.49 -23.05
C ILE A 188 0.79 7.53 -23.41
N GLU A 189 0.18 8.72 -23.41
CA GLU A 189 -1.23 8.90 -23.80
C GLU A 189 -1.45 8.46 -25.25
N ASN A 190 -0.58 8.85 -26.17
CA ASN A 190 -0.64 8.46 -27.59
C ASN A 190 -0.46 6.95 -27.78
N LEU A 191 0.41 6.31 -26.99
CA LEU A 191 0.58 4.85 -26.98
C LEU A 191 -0.74 4.13 -26.62
N PHE A 192 -1.48 4.63 -25.64
CA PHE A 192 -2.78 4.05 -25.30
C PHE A 192 -3.84 4.26 -26.36
N LYS A 193 -3.79 5.38 -27.09
CA LYS A 193 -4.69 5.68 -28.22
C LYS A 193 -4.38 4.80 -29.45
N LEU A 194 -3.13 4.40 -29.62
CA LEU A 194 -2.66 3.66 -30.83
C LEU A 194 -3.50 2.40 -31.12
N LYS A 195 -3.90 1.67 -30.07
CA LYS A 195 -4.72 0.45 -30.22
C LYS A 195 -6.08 0.71 -30.89
N ASN A 196 -6.60 1.92 -30.79
CA ASN A 196 -7.93 2.29 -31.29
C ASN A 196 -7.88 2.95 -32.66
N ILE A 197 -6.67 3.31 -33.15
CA ILE A 197 -6.49 3.95 -34.46
C ILE A 197 -6.69 2.89 -35.55
N LYS A 198 -7.63 3.16 -36.44
CA LYS A 198 -7.89 2.29 -37.60
C LYS A 198 -6.97 2.68 -38.73
N THR A 199 -6.57 1.69 -39.55
CA THR A 199 -5.71 1.91 -40.72
C THR A 199 -6.23 3.00 -41.66
N LYS A 200 -7.55 3.11 -41.80
CA LYS A 200 -8.20 4.15 -42.61
C LYS A 200 -7.96 5.58 -42.12
N GLU A 201 -7.58 5.77 -40.83
CA GLU A 201 -7.34 7.10 -40.23
C GLU A 201 -5.91 7.59 -40.47
N ILE A 202 -5.00 6.68 -40.83
CA ILE A 202 -3.58 6.99 -41.05
C ILE A 202 -3.16 6.78 -42.52
N MET A 203 -4.00 6.10 -43.34
CA MET A 203 -3.69 5.89 -44.74
C MET A 203 -3.99 7.14 -45.57
N THR A 204 -3.24 7.36 -46.64
CA THR A 204 -3.57 8.39 -47.61
C THR A 204 -4.85 7.99 -48.35
N PRO A 205 -5.93 8.81 -48.30
CA PRO A 205 -7.16 8.52 -49.04
C PRO A 205 -6.90 8.47 -50.54
N ARG A 206 -7.60 7.54 -51.23
CA ARG A 206 -7.43 7.36 -52.66
C ARG A 206 -7.67 8.65 -53.45
N SER A 207 -8.49 9.55 -52.95
CA SER A 207 -8.80 10.85 -53.56
C SER A 207 -7.63 11.84 -53.59
N VAL A 208 -6.59 11.62 -52.79
CA VAL A 208 -5.38 12.47 -52.69
C VAL A 208 -4.14 11.76 -53.25
N VAL A 209 -4.26 10.47 -53.61
CA VAL A 209 -3.17 9.73 -54.23
C VAL A 209 -3.07 10.11 -55.69
N PHE A 210 -1.98 10.73 -56.08
CA PHE A 210 -1.66 10.93 -57.47
C PHE A 210 -1.34 9.57 -58.09
N ALA A 211 -2.04 9.21 -59.16
CA ALA A 211 -1.86 7.93 -59.84
C ALA A 211 -1.99 8.14 -61.33
N LEU A 212 -1.04 7.65 -62.06
CA LEU A 212 -1.02 7.61 -63.52
C LEU A 212 -1.45 6.23 -64.00
N GLN A 213 -1.94 6.15 -65.26
CA GLN A 213 -2.21 4.86 -65.89
C GLN A 213 -0.87 4.15 -66.15
N ALA A 214 -0.88 2.80 -66.15
CA ALA A 214 0.35 2.02 -66.23
C ALA A 214 1.05 2.10 -67.55
N ASP A 215 0.37 2.56 -68.61
CA ASP A 215 0.80 2.70 -69.95
C ASP A 215 1.28 4.12 -70.36
N VAL A 216 1.17 5.08 -69.42
CA VAL A 216 1.65 6.45 -69.61
C VAL A 216 3.17 6.49 -69.63
N THR A 217 3.73 7.13 -70.61
CA THR A 217 5.19 7.33 -70.75
C THR A 217 5.67 8.44 -69.78
N VAL A 218 6.97 8.44 -69.46
CA VAL A 218 7.55 9.47 -68.53
C VAL A 218 7.39 10.88 -69.12
N GLU A 219 7.43 11.03 -70.44
CA GLU A 219 7.25 12.32 -71.15
C GLU A 219 5.81 12.86 -70.93
N GLU A 220 4.80 12.00 -71.16
CA GLU A 220 3.40 12.32 -70.90
C GLU A 220 3.10 12.62 -69.46
N ALA A 221 3.74 11.89 -68.50
CA ALA A 221 3.58 12.12 -67.06
C ALA A 221 4.11 13.50 -66.58
N ILE A 222 5.14 14.02 -67.26
CA ILE A 222 5.73 15.34 -66.94
C ILE A 222 4.85 16.48 -67.51
N GLU A 223 4.15 16.24 -68.59
CA GLU A 223 3.23 17.23 -69.18
C GLU A 223 1.92 17.38 -68.37
N ASP A 224 1.43 16.34 -67.73
CA ASP A 224 0.21 16.32 -66.94
C ASP A 224 0.38 16.95 -65.53
N ASP A 225 1.62 17.21 -65.11
CA ASP A 225 1.95 17.84 -63.82
C ASP A 225 2.03 19.40 -63.90
N LYS A 226 1.50 20.00 -64.94
CA LYS A 226 1.34 21.45 -65.13
C LYS A 226 -0.11 21.88 -64.97
#